data_2aac5a7bd12e7093d98499e779a87dd4
#
_entry.id   2aac5a7bd12e7093d98499e779a87dd4
#
_cell.length_a   1.000
_cell.length_b   1.000
_cell.length_c   1.000
_cell.angle_alpha   90.00
_cell.angle_beta   90.00
_cell.angle_gamma   90.00
#
_symmetry.space_group_name_H-M   'P 1'
#
loop_
_entity.id
_entity.type
_entity.pdbx_description
1 polymer ?
#
loop_
_entity_poly.entity_id
_entity_poly.type
_entity_poly.pdbx_seq_one_letter_code
_entity_poly.pdbx_strand_id
1 'polypeptide(L)'
;MDCIFCDIISHKGEAEILYENELVMAILDIRPVNYGHTLVIPKKHFNNFLDLPAEYLSELGRVTQLMSGTIQESLKADGFNVIINNGAAAGQTVYHFHFHIIPRFSSDFNYQPRFKAYADGSMKEFAEIIRNAVTNKG
;
A
#
# COMPACT_ATOMS: atom_id res chain seq x y z
N MET A 1 -11.88 -19.94 2.02
CA MET A 1 -11.17 -18.95 2.83
C MET A 1 -11.87 -17.60 2.66
N ASP A 2 -12.22 -17.00 3.76
CA ASP A 2 -12.96 -15.74 3.73
C ASP A 2 -12.01 -14.58 3.54
N CYS A 3 -12.19 -13.85 2.44
CA CYS A 3 -11.42 -12.66 2.14
C CYS A 3 -12.38 -11.57 1.66
N ILE A 4 -12.47 -10.49 2.43
CA ILE A 4 -13.35 -9.37 2.14
C ILE A 4 -13.06 -8.75 0.76
N PHE A 5 -11.78 -8.67 0.37
CA PHE A 5 -11.43 -8.13 -0.94
C PHE A 5 -11.75 -9.11 -2.08
N CYS A 6 -11.54 -10.40 -1.87
CA CYS A 6 -11.97 -11.40 -2.86
C CYS A 6 -13.48 -11.36 -3.08
N ASP A 7 -14.25 -11.12 -2.02
CA ASP A 7 -15.70 -10.98 -2.13
C ASP A 7 -16.09 -9.75 -2.95
N ILE A 8 -15.41 -8.64 -2.73
CA ILE A 8 -15.64 -7.41 -3.51
C ILE A 8 -15.30 -7.65 -4.98
N ILE A 9 -14.18 -8.29 -5.27
CA ILE A 9 -13.72 -8.57 -6.62
C ILE A 9 -14.71 -9.44 -7.37
N SER A 10 -15.32 -10.43 -6.69
CA SER A 10 -16.31 -11.33 -7.29
C SER A 10 -17.74 -10.80 -7.20
N HIS A 11 -17.92 -9.54 -6.79
CA HIS A 11 -19.22 -8.86 -6.67
C HIS A 11 -20.16 -9.49 -5.64
N LYS A 12 -19.60 -10.16 -4.62
CA LYS A 12 -20.34 -10.66 -3.48
C LYS A 12 -20.34 -9.69 -2.31
N GLY A 13 -19.39 -8.75 -2.29
CA GLY A 13 -19.28 -7.70 -1.29
C GLY A 13 -19.51 -6.33 -1.92
N GLU A 14 -19.94 -5.37 -1.13
CA GLU A 14 -20.18 -4.00 -1.58
C GLU A 14 -18.93 -3.14 -1.42
N ALA A 15 -18.67 -2.30 -2.43
CA ALA A 15 -17.61 -1.31 -2.38
C ALA A 15 -17.88 -0.23 -3.41
N GLU A 16 -17.33 0.97 -3.17
CA GLU A 16 -17.29 2.02 -4.17
C GLU A 16 -16.05 1.81 -5.04
N ILE A 17 -16.26 1.30 -6.24
CA ILE A 17 -15.19 1.01 -7.19
C ILE A 17 -14.87 2.27 -7.97
N LEU A 18 -13.61 2.72 -7.91
CA LEU A 18 -13.18 3.93 -8.59
C LEU A 18 -12.56 3.64 -9.95
N TYR A 19 -11.93 2.50 -10.08
CA TYR A 19 -11.23 2.08 -11.29
C TYR A 19 -11.02 0.58 -11.24
N GLU A 20 -11.09 -0.08 -12.39
CA GLU A 20 -10.68 -1.48 -12.48
C GLU A 20 -10.26 -1.84 -13.88
N ASN A 21 -9.39 -2.84 -13.95
CA ASN A 21 -9.03 -3.50 -15.20
C ASN A 21 -8.92 -5.00 -14.94
N GLU A 22 -8.27 -5.74 -15.83
CA GLU A 22 -8.19 -7.21 -15.70
C GLU A 22 -7.40 -7.66 -14.47
N LEU A 23 -6.42 -6.88 -14.02
CA LEU A 23 -5.49 -7.28 -12.97
C LEU A 23 -5.75 -6.62 -11.64
N VAL A 24 -6.28 -5.39 -11.62
CA VAL A 24 -6.36 -4.60 -10.39
C VAL A 24 -7.69 -3.87 -10.27
N MET A 25 -8.00 -3.49 -9.03
CA MET A 25 -9.20 -2.72 -8.70
C MET A 25 -8.83 -1.65 -7.66
N ALA A 26 -9.36 -0.45 -7.83
CA ALA A 26 -9.23 0.62 -6.85
C ALA A 26 -10.59 0.91 -6.23
N ILE A 27 -10.66 0.90 -4.89
CA ILE A 27 -11.90 1.09 -4.13
C ILE A 27 -11.68 2.10 -3.02
N LEU A 28 -12.75 2.75 -2.58
CA LEU A 28 -12.68 3.59 -1.38
C LEU A 28 -12.58 2.73 -0.13
N ASP A 29 -11.75 3.15 0.81
CA ASP A 29 -11.71 2.53 2.13
C ASP A 29 -12.94 2.98 2.93
N ILE A 30 -13.69 2.02 3.49
CA ILE A 30 -14.89 2.33 4.28
C ILE A 30 -14.54 2.88 5.66
N ARG A 31 -13.29 2.79 6.08
CA ARG A 31 -12.78 3.34 7.34
C ARG A 31 -11.62 4.29 7.05
N PRO A 32 -11.88 5.40 6.38
CA PRO A 32 -10.81 6.24 5.85
C PRO A 32 -10.06 7.00 6.95
N VAL A 33 -8.76 7.20 6.72
CA VAL A 33 -7.97 8.14 7.51
C VAL A 33 -8.37 9.57 7.14
N ASN A 34 -8.63 9.79 5.85
CA ASN A 34 -9.22 11.02 5.31
C ASN A 34 -10.20 10.65 4.21
N TYR A 35 -11.15 11.52 3.92
CA TYR A 35 -12.09 11.31 2.82
C TYR A 35 -11.33 11.19 1.51
N GLY A 36 -11.60 10.12 0.78
CA GLY A 36 -10.87 9.80 -0.44
C GLY A 36 -9.76 8.77 -0.25
N HIS A 37 -9.55 8.29 0.98
CA HIS A 37 -8.63 7.18 1.25
C HIS A 37 -9.00 6.01 0.36
N THR A 38 -8.08 5.61 -0.51
CA THR A 38 -8.32 4.60 -1.55
C THR A 38 -7.41 3.40 -1.34
N LEU A 39 -7.94 2.24 -1.68
CA LEU A 39 -7.19 0.99 -1.69
C LEU A 39 -7.02 0.53 -3.12
N VAL A 40 -5.81 0.12 -3.48
CA VAL A 40 -5.54 -0.48 -4.79
C VAL A 40 -5.15 -1.94 -4.55
N ILE A 41 -5.96 -2.85 -5.06
CA ILE A 41 -5.85 -4.28 -4.78
C ILE A 41 -5.64 -5.08 -6.06
N PRO A 42 -4.88 -6.18 -6.00
CA PRO A 42 -4.83 -7.12 -7.12
C PRO A 42 -6.12 -7.94 -7.15
N LYS A 43 -6.60 -8.26 -8.33
CA LYS A 43 -7.81 -9.08 -8.47
C LYS A 43 -7.57 -10.53 -8.10
N LYS A 44 -6.32 -10.99 -8.15
CA LYS A 44 -5.94 -12.30 -7.64
C LYS A 44 -5.45 -12.15 -6.20
N HIS A 45 -5.74 -13.14 -5.36
CA HIS A 45 -5.37 -13.09 -3.95
C HIS A 45 -3.87 -13.32 -3.77
N PHE A 46 -3.18 -12.36 -3.17
CA PHE A 46 -1.81 -12.44 -2.70
C PHE A 46 -1.79 -11.87 -1.28
N ASN A 47 -1.10 -12.52 -0.37
CA ASN A 47 -1.10 -12.10 1.04
C ASN A 47 -0.37 -10.77 1.25
N ASN A 48 0.83 -10.63 0.71
CA ASN A 48 1.61 -9.42 0.91
C ASN A 48 2.52 -9.13 -0.29
N PHE A 49 3.33 -8.09 -0.14
CA PHE A 49 4.20 -7.58 -1.19
C PHE A 49 5.16 -8.63 -1.77
N LEU A 50 5.66 -9.52 -0.91
CA LEU A 50 6.65 -10.52 -1.32
C LEU A 50 6.07 -11.61 -2.22
N ASP A 51 4.74 -11.79 -2.20
CA ASP A 51 4.07 -12.81 -3.00
C ASP A 51 3.73 -12.36 -4.40
N LEU A 52 3.88 -11.07 -4.70
CA LEU A 52 3.43 -10.50 -5.97
C LEU A 52 4.32 -10.90 -7.13
N PRO A 53 3.76 -11.49 -8.21
CA PRO A 53 4.50 -11.63 -9.47
C PRO A 53 4.79 -10.26 -10.08
N ALA A 54 5.83 -10.19 -10.91
CA ALA A 54 6.26 -8.94 -11.54
C ALA A 54 5.15 -8.24 -12.32
N GLU A 55 4.30 -8.99 -13.00
CA GLU A 55 3.17 -8.43 -13.75
C GLU A 55 2.21 -7.65 -12.85
N TYR A 56 1.86 -8.23 -11.69
CA TYR A 56 0.98 -7.58 -10.73
C TYR A 56 1.67 -6.41 -10.03
N LEU A 57 2.94 -6.58 -9.68
CA LEU A 57 3.73 -5.53 -9.05
C LEU A 57 3.77 -4.29 -9.94
N SER A 58 4.03 -4.48 -11.23
CA SER A 58 4.09 -3.40 -12.21
C SER A 58 2.74 -2.69 -12.36
N GLU A 59 1.67 -3.46 -12.53
CA GLU A 59 0.34 -2.87 -12.75
C GLU A 59 -0.21 -2.20 -11.49
N LEU A 60 -0.01 -2.80 -10.33
CA LEU A 60 -0.40 -2.17 -9.05
C LEU A 60 0.30 -0.82 -8.87
N GLY A 61 1.60 -0.77 -9.18
CA GLY A 61 2.37 0.48 -9.10
C GLY A 61 1.83 1.53 -10.06
N ARG A 62 1.58 1.14 -11.31
CA ARG A 62 1.04 2.04 -12.33
C ARG A 62 -0.32 2.62 -11.95
N VAL A 63 -1.23 1.76 -11.50
CA VAL A 63 -2.59 2.18 -11.12
C VAL A 63 -2.55 3.03 -9.84
N THR A 64 -1.68 2.68 -8.88
CA THR A 64 -1.51 3.50 -7.68
C THR A 64 -1.02 4.91 -8.03
N GLN A 65 -0.09 5.02 -8.98
CA GLN A 65 0.38 6.31 -9.47
C GLN A 65 -0.75 7.10 -10.14
N LEU A 66 -1.51 6.46 -11.03
CA LEU A 66 -2.65 7.08 -11.70
C LEU A 66 -3.68 7.57 -10.69
N MET A 67 -4.07 6.73 -9.75
CA MET A 67 -5.08 7.06 -8.75
C MET A 67 -4.60 8.16 -7.79
N SER A 68 -3.33 8.13 -7.41
CA SER A 68 -2.75 9.15 -6.52
C SER A 68 -2.84 10.55 -7.14
N GLY A 69 -2.43 10.68 -8.40
CA GLY A 69 -2.53 11.94 -9.12
C GLY A 69 -3.96 12.41 -9.29
N THR A 70 -4.85 11.47 -9.64
CA THR A 70 -6.27 11.76 -9.83
C THR A 70 -6.93 12.23 -8.51
N ILE A 71 -6.65 11.54 -7.42
CA ILE A 71 -7.21 11.89 -6.11
C ILE A 71 -6.68 13.25 -5.65
N GLN A 72 -5.38 13.48 -5.78
CA GLN A 72 -4.78 14.75 -5.40
C GLN A 72 -5.42 15.91 -6.15
N GLU A 73 -5.58 15.78 -7.46
CA GLU A 73 -6.14 16.83 -8.30
C GLU A 73 -7.64 17.03 -8.02
N SER A 74 -8.41 15.93 -7.99
CA SER A 74 -9.88 16.02 -7.87
C SER A 74 -10.33 16.49 -6.49
N LEU A 75 -9.63 16.15 -5.45
CA LEU A 75 -9.97 16.55 -4.08
C LEU A 75 -9.19 17.79 -3.62
N LYS A 76 -8.30 18.31 -4.46
CA LYS A 76 -7.45 19.46 -4.14
C LYS A 76 -6.62 19.22 -2.88
N ALA A 77 -6.08 17.99 -2.77
CA ALA A 77 -5.22 17.63 -1.66
C ALA A 77 -3.84 18.26 -1.81
N ASP A 78 -3.24 18.65 -0.69
CA ASP A 78 -1.91 19.26 -0.68
C ASP A 78 -0.80 18.23 -0.86
N GLY A 79 -1.09 16.97 -0.55
CA GLY A 79 -0.17 15.86 -0.71
C GLY A 79 -0.90 14.55 -0.52
N PHE A 80 -0.16 13.44 -0.53
CA PHE A 80 -0.75 12.13 -0.27
C PHE A 80 0.33 11.18 0.24
N ASN A 81 -0.11 10.18 0.99
CA ASN A 81 0.76 9.08 1.39
C ASN A 81 0.38 7.84 0.59
N VAL A 82 1.38 7.10 0.16
CA VAL A 82 1.19 5.75 -0.40
C VAL A 82 1.86 4.79 0.57
N ILE A 83 1.08 3.86 1.09
CA ILE A 83 1.52 2.96 2.16
C ILE A 83 1.15 1.53 1.81
N ILE A 84 2.05 0.60 2.11
CA ILE A 84 1.76 -0.83 2.15
C ILE A 84 2.20 -1.37 3.50
N ASN A 85 1.41 -2.29 4.05
CA ASN A 85 1.70 -2.93 5.33
C ASN A 85 1.91 -4.43 5.08
N ASN A 86 3.02 -4.96 5.53
CA ASN A 86 3.38 -6.36 5.32
C ASN A 86 3.61 -7.02 6.67
N GLY A 87 2.70 -7.92 7.03
CA GLY A 87 2.73 -8.62 8.30
C GLY A 87 2.02 -7.85 9.42
N ALA A 88 1.59 -8.59 10.43
CA ALA A 88 0.85 -8.02 11.57
C ALA A 88 1.66 -6.98 12.33
N ALA A 89 2.97 -7.19 12.48
CA ALA A 89 3.87 -6.27 13.19
C ALA A 89 3.97 -4.91 12.50
N ALA A 90 3.65 -4.85 11.19
CA ALA A 90 3.67 -3.62 10.41
C ALA A 90 2.27 -3.04 10.19
N GLY A 91 1.23 -3.62 10.81
CA GLY A 91 -0.12 -3.10 10.75
C GLY A 91 -1.01 -3.73 9.68
N GLN A 92 -0.60 -4.83 9.05
CA GLN A 92 -1.46 -5.52 8.10
C GLN A 92 -2.59 -6.21 8.84
N THR A 93 -3.83 -5.84 8.52
CA THR A 93 -5.02 -6.42 9.15
C THR A 93 -5.82 -7.28 8.17
N VAL A 94 -5.77 -6.97 6.87
CA VAL A 94 -6.39 -7.79 5.83
C VAL A 94 -5.27 -8.44 5.02
N TYR A 95 -5.28 -9.77 4.97
CA TYR A 95 -4.21 -10.53 4.30
C TYR A 95 -4.53 -10.80 2.83
N HIS A 96 -4.85 -9.72 2.15
CA HIS A 96 -4.93 -9.60 0.71
C HIS A 96 -4.19 -8.31 0.39
N PHE A 97 -3.13 -8.38 -0.38
CA PHE A 97 -2.25 -7.24 -0.63
C PHE A 97 -3.03 -6.01 -1.06
N HIS A 98 -2.67 -4.85 -0.54
CA HIS A 98 -3.27 -3.59 -0.97
C HIS A 98 -2.34 -2.42 -0.69
N PHE A 99 -2.34 -1.47 -1.63
CA PHE A 99 -1.78 -0.15 -1.40
C PHE A 99 -2.85 0.73 -0.77
N HIS A 100 -2.44 1.57 0.17
CA HIS A 100 -3.26 2.67 0.67
C HIS A 100 -2.82 3.94 -0.02
N ILE A 101 -3.77 4.74 -0.48
CA ILE A 101 -3.53 6.11 -0.94
C ILE A 101 -4.33 7.00 -0.01
N ILE A 102 -3.64 7.85 0.75
CA ILE A 102 -4.29 8.70 1.75
C ILE A 102 -4.03 10.15 1.36
N PRO A 103 -5.09 10.89 0.92
CA PRO A 103 -4.92 12.31 0.63
C PRO A 103 -4.65 13.08 1.92
N ARG A 104 -3.76 14.07 1.82
CA ARG A 104 -3.37 14.89 2.96
C ARG A 104 -3.59 16.36 2.66
N PHE A 105 -4.02 17.06 3.68
CA PHE A 105 -4.27 18.50 3.61
C PHE A 105 -3.33 19.18 4.61
N SER A 106 -2.89 20.39 4.32
CA SER A 106 -1.81 21.03 5.07
C SER A 106 -2.08 21.18 6.58
N SER A 107 -3.35 21.12 6.99
CA SER A 107 -3.75 21.27 8.39
C SER A 107 -3.99 19.96 9.13
N ASP A 108 -3.84 18.81 8.48
CA ASP A 108 -4.26 17.53 9.06
C ASP A 108 -3.13 16.55 9.37
N PHE A 109 -1.90 16.84 8.95
CA PHE A 109 -0.80 15.88 9.07
C PHE A 109 -0.18 15.92 10.45
N ASN A 110 -0.38 14.85 11.20
CA ASN A 110 0.14 14.68 12.55
C ASN A 110 1.20 13.59 12.66
N TYR A 111 1.85 13.27 11.54
CA TYR A 111 2.85 12.22 11.56
C TYR A 111 4.08 12.67 12.36
N GLN A 112 4.33 11.99 13.46
CA GLN A 112 5.50 12.25 14.30
C GLN A 112 6.28 10.97 14.47
N PRO A 113 7.20 10.67 13.55
CA PRO A 113 7.97 9.44 13.62
C PRO A 113 8.92 9.46 14.82
N ARG A 114 9.11 8.31 15.44
CA ARG A 114 10.11 8.13 16.47
C ARG A 114 11.38 7.64 15.80
N PHE A 115 12.41 8.46 15.87
CA PHE A 115 13.70 8.14 15.27
C PHE A 115 14.59 7.45 16.28
N LYS A 116 15.43 6.55 15.80
CA LYS A 116 16.50 5.95 16.57
C LYS A 116 17.82 6.45 16.02
N ALA A 117 18.82 6.53 16.88
CA ALA A 117 20.19 6.77 16.46
C ALA A 117 20.95 5.43 16.47
N TYR A 118 21.77 5.21 15.46
CA TYR A 118 22.66 4.06 15.49
C TYR A 118 23.68 4.21 16.61
N ALA A 119 23.91 3.15 17.38
CA ALA A 119 25.06 3.09 18.29
C ALA A 119 26.35 3.10 17.48
N ASP A 120 27.48 3.47 18.11
CA ASP A 120 28.77 3.56 17.44
C ASP A 120 29.11 2.27 16.67
N GLY A 121 29.39 2.41 15.37
CA GLY A 121 29.76 1.31 14.50
C GLY A 121 28.61 0.44 14.03
N SER A 122 27.41 0.53 14.64
CA SER A 122 26.32 -0.38 14.32
C SER A 122 25.69 -0.12 12.96
N MET A 123 25.70 1.11 12.46
CA MET A 123 25.19 1.41 11.12
C MET A 123 25.94 0.60 10.06
N LYS A 124 27.25 0.54 10.19
CA LYS A 124 28.10 -0.22 9.28
C LYS A 124 27.82 -1.72 9.40
N GLU A 125 27.64 -2.22 10.62
CA GLU A 125 27.32 -3.62 10.85
C GLU A 125 26.01 -4.03 10.20
N PHE A 126 24.94 -3.24 10.37
CA PHE A 126 23.65 -3.51 9.71
C PHE A 126 23.78 -3.45 8.19
N ALA A 127 24.52 -2.47 7.67
CA ALA A 127 24.76 -2.36 6.24
C ALA A 127 25.45 -3.61 5.69
N GLU A 128 26.44 -4.14 6.39
CA GLU A 128 27.15 -5.35 5.98
C GLU A 128 26.27 -6.58 5.99
N ILE A 129 25.44 -6.75 7.02
CA ILE A 129 24.48 -7.86 7.12
C ILE A 129 23.55 -7.86 5.92
N ILE A 130 22.95 -6.72 5.64
CA ILE A 130 21.98 -6.57 4.54
C ILE A 130 22.68 -6.74 3.19
N ARG A 131 23.83 -6.09 3.01
CA ARG A 131 24.58 -6.14 1.76
C ARG A 131 24.99 -7.56 1.39
N ASN A 132 25.46 -8.31 2.38
CA ASN A 132 25.83 -9.72 2.17
C ASN A 132 24.64 -10.58 1.77
N ALA A 133 23.48 -10.33 2.39
CA ALA A 133 22.25 -11.05 2.06
C ALA A 133 21.77 -10.72 0.65
N VAL A 134 21.88 -9.47 0.20
CA VAL A 134 21.51 -9.04 -1.16
C VAL A 134 22.42 -9.74 -2.19
N THR A 135 23.71 -9.80 -1.93
CA THR A 135 24.67 -10.44 -2.83
C THR A 135 24.29 -11.91 -3.09
N ASN A 136 23.80 -12.61 -2.07
CA ASN A 136 23.41 -14.02 -2.19
C ASN A 136 22.08 -14.21 -2.93
N LYS A 137 21.30 -13.16 -3.14
CA LYS A 137 19.99 -13.24 -3.80
C LYS A 137 19.99 -12.71 -5.22
N GLY A 138 20.93 -11.84 -5.48
CA GLY A 138 21.00 -11.15 -6.74
C GLY A 138 21.58 -11.93 -7.84
#